data_7f4fdb6d0d0f2d94d1bd3c3aa6980aa7
#
_entry.id   7f4fdb6d0d0f2d94d1bd3c3aa6980aa7
#
_cell.length_a   1.000
_cell.length_b   1.000
_cell.length_c   1.000
_cell.angle_alpha   90.00
_cell.angle_beta   90.00
_cell.angle_gamma   90.00
#
_symmetry.space_group_name_H-M   'P 1'
#
loop_
_entity.id
_entity.type
_entity.pdbx_description
1 polymer ?
#
loop_
_entity_poly.entity_id
_entity_poly.type
_entity_poly.pdbx_seq_one_letter_code
_entity_poly.pdbx_strand_id
1 'polypeptide(L)'
;GDLQGAKNILPAAPIIKKQGFIMPGIAEGHAHITCTSETVFGVTLNNLHSVEEYRDKIRDFIKTHRQEKVIWGSGYDNGIFDSTGPTTRLLDRVEKERPVVMIASDHHSRWLNTKALELAGITDETPNPANGEIVRYPNGKATGWLKEAAMDFSAKVLEKLDYKDYAKSVRRYQQIAFENGVTMAFEPLYDCRRDYAERAAGYKYLDDRGKLLMTVTLGYSVEGGDDFNSCLEDMLNIKKSLENCQNVSLTNLKLFVDGVIECHTAYLRDDYSDSPG
;
A
#
# COMPACT_ATOMS: atom_id res chain seq x y z
N GLY A 1 33.54 -25.01 -2.14
CA GLY A 1 33.79 -25.96 -3.23
C GLY A 1 34.70 -25.35 -4.27
N ASP A 2 35.23 -26.17 -5.12
CA ASP A 2 36.09 -25.77 -6.24
C ASP A 2 35.41 -26.04 -7.60
N LEU A 3 36.01 -25.51 -8.67
CA LEU A 3 35.50 -25.67 -10.02
C LEU A 3 35.49 -27.16 -10.46
N GLN A 4 36.44 -27.97 -10.00
CA GLN A 4 36.51 -29.38 -10.35
C GLN A 4 35.36 -30.17 -9.69
N GLY A 5 35.07 -29.90 -8.43
CA GLY A 5 33.92 -30.46 -7.72
C GLY A 5 32.58 -30.10 -8.40
N ALA A 6 32.42 -28.85 -8.83
CA ALA A 6 31.23 -28.44 -9.57
C ALA A 6 31.10 -29.15 -10.93
N LYS A 7 32.18 -29.31 -11.67
CA LYS A 7 32.19 -30.06 -12.93
C LYS A 7 31.88 -31.56 -12.76
N ASN A 8 32.26 -32.15 -11.63
CA ASN A 8 31.93 -33.52 -11.33
C ASN A 8 30.42 -33.72 -11.09
N ILE A 9 29.74 -32.70 -10.57
CA ILE A 9 28.28 -32.72 -10.31
C ILE A 9 27.51 -32.41 -11.60
N LEU A 10 27.96 -31.42 -12.35
CA LEU A 10 27.29 -30.91 -13.58
C LEU A 10 28.31 -30.75 -14.72
N PRO A 11 28.75 -31.84 -15.36
CA PRO A 11 29.82 -31.79 -16.35
C PRO A 11 29.54 -30.94 -17.59
N ALA A 12 28.28 -30.84 -17.99
CA ALA A 12 27.82 -30.08 -19.17
C ALA A 12 27.40 -28.66 -18.87
N ALA A 13 27.46 -28.19 -17.60
CA ALA A 13 27.04 -26.85 -17.26
C ALA A 13 27.99 -25.77 -17.85
N PRO A 14 27.50 -24.72 -18.46
CA PRO A 14 28.33 -23.62 -18.95
C PRO A 14 29.03 -22.89 -17.79
N ILE A 15 30.29 -22.55 -17.98
CA ILE A 15 31.07 -21.80 -17.01
C ILE A 15 30.98 -20.32 -17.33
N ILE A 16 30.34 -19.55 -16.46
CA ILE A 16 30.26 -18.11 -16.56
C ILE A 16 31.26 -17.48 -15.57
N LYS A 17 32.26 -16.79 -16.08
CA LYS A 17 33.25 -16.06 -15.25
C LYS A 17 32.72 -14.68 -14.97
N LYS A 18 32.57 -14.33 -13.70
CA LYS A 18 32.22 -12.99 -13.22
C LYS A 18 33.25 -12.53 -12.19
N GLN A 19 33.52 -11.21 -12.17
CA GLN A 19 34.28 -10.59 -11.08
C GLN A 19 33.31 -10.10 -10.02
N GLY A 20 33.70 -10.18 -8.75
CA GLY A 20 32.92 -9.71 -7.62
C GLY A 20 32.52 -10.82 -6.66
N PHE A 21 31.74 -10.45 -5.67
CA PHE A 21 31.18 -11.38 -4.68
C PHE A 21 29.85 -11.93 -5.19
N ILE A 22 29.63 -13.22 -5.01
CA ILE A 22 28.37 -13.91 -5.38
C ILE A 22 27.75 -14.45 -4.11
N MET A 23 26.50 -14.09 -3.88
CA MET A 23 25.69 -14.57 -2.75
C MET A 23 24.30 -14.97 -3.24
N PRO A 24 23.54 -15.76 -2.47
CA PRO A 24 22.11 -15.95 -2.72
C PRO A 24 21.38 -14.61 -2.69
N GLY A 25 20.32 -14.49 -3.47
CA GLY A 25 19.45 -13.32 -3.41
C GLY A 25 18.81 -13.16 -2.03
N ILE A 26 18.53 -11.93 -1.65
CA ILE A 26 17.89 -11.59 -0.39
C ILE A 26 16.38 -11.92 -0.48
N ALA A 27 15.81 -12.45 0.59
CA ALA A 27 14.38 -12.63 0.76
C ALA A 27 13.84 -11.50 1.65
N GLU A 28 12.89 -10.72 1.11
CA GLU A 28 12.15 -9.72 1.88
C GLU A 28 10.95 -10.38 2.57
N GLY A 29 10.94 -10.35 3.89
CA GLY A 29 9.94 -11.04 4.71
C GLY A 29 8.59 -10.33 4.84
N HIS A 30 8.47 -9.06 4.44
CA HIS A 30 7.23 -8.31 4.54
C HIS A 30 7.26 -7.06 3.66
N ALA A 31 6.61 -7.09 2.51
CA ALA A 31 6.52 -5.95 1.61
C ALA A 31 5.11 -5.82 1.01
N HIS A 32 4.59 -4.61 0.95
CA HIS A 32 3.34 -4.30 0.25
C HIS A 32 3.63 -3.95 -1.21
N ILE A 33 3.98 -4.96 -2.01
CA ILE A 33 4.49 -4.82 -3.38
C ILE A 33 3.48 -4.12 -4.29
N THR A 34 2.22 -4.52 -4.23
CA THR A 34 1.17 -3.93 -5.07
C THR A 34 0.82 -2.50 -4.67
N CYS A 35 1.16 -2.06 -3.45
CA CYS A 35 1.07 -0.65 -3.03
C CYS A 35 2.07 0.26 -3.76
N THR A 36 3.04 -0.28 -4.48
CA THR A 36 3.86 0.49 -5.44
C THR A 36 2.99 1.22 -6.49
N SER A 37 1.73 0.82 -6.65
CA SER A 37 0.73 1.56 -7.44
C SER A 37 0.64 3.04 -7.04
N GLU A 38 0.85 3.36 -5.77
CA GLU A 38 0.84 4.72 -5.23
C GLU A 38 1.94 5.60 -5.85
N THR A 39 3.09 5.01 -6.16
CA THR A 39 4.21 5.71 -6.80
C THR A 39 4.17 5.64 -8.33
N VAL A 40 3.46 4.67 -8.90
CA VAL A 40 3.32 4.49 -10.36
C VAL A 40 2.22 5.39 -10.92
N PHE A 41 1.12 5.52 -10.20
CA PHE A 41 -0.08 6.25 -10.66
C PHE A 41 -0.40 7.49 -9.83
N GLY A 42 0.13 7.59 -8.61
CA GLY A 42 -0.14 8.68 -7.69
C GLY A 42 1.03 9.65 -7.54
N VAL A 43 0.78 10.74 -6.81
CA VAL A 43 1.82 11.69 -6.42
C VAL A 43 2.58 11.19 -5.19
N THR A 44 3.91 11.18 -5.25
CA THR A 44 4.77 10.76 -4.14
C THR A 44 5.22 11.97 -3.33
N LEU A 45 4.92 11.96 -2.04
CA LEU A 45 5.28 13.01 -1.08
C LEU A 45 6.45 12.63 -0.19
N ASN A 46 7.00 11.42 -0.35
CA ASN A 46 8.14 10.93 0.44
C ASN A 46 9.34 11.88 0.34
N ASN A 47 10.07 12.01 1.44
CA ASN A 47 11.27 12.87 1.57
C ASN A 47 10.99 14.38 1.37
N LEU A 48 9.78 14.83 1.49
CA LEU A 48 9.40 16.23 1.60
C LEU A 48 9.15 16.56 3.07
N HIS A 49 9.49 17.78 3.50
CA HIS A 49 9.60 18.12 4.91
C HIS A 49 8.74 19.33 5.32
N SER A 50 7.84 19.76 4.45
CA SER A 50 6.92 20.87 4.76
C SER A 50 5.60 20.74 4.00
N VAL A 51 4.56 21.35 4.56
CA VAL A 51 3.24 21.42 3.93
C VAL A 51 3.30 22.16 2.58
N GLU A 52 4.17 23.16 2.47
CA GLU A 52 4.39 23.92 1.24
C GLU A 52 4.96 23.01 0.14
N GLU A 53 5.96 22.19 0.46
CA GLU A 53 6.53 21.23 -0.50
C GLU A 53 5.49 20.20 -0.94
N TYR A 54 4.64 19.71 -0.04
CA TYR A 54 3.53 18.83 -0.40
C TYR A 54 2.59 19.50 -1.39
N ARG A 55 2.16 20.72 -1.10
CA ARG A 55 1.24 21.46 -1.98
C ARG A 55 1.84 21.75 -3.34
N ASP A 56 3.11 22.11 -3.40
CA ASP A 56 3.80 22.37 -4.67
C ASP A 56 3.93 21.07 -5.48
N LYS A 57 4.29 19.97 -4.86
CA LYS A 57 4.37 18.67 -5.51
C LYS A 57 3.02 18.19 -6.06
N ILE A 58 1.95 18.34 -5.27
CA ILE A 58 0.58 18.02 -5.72
C ILE A 58 0.17 18.93 -6.87
N ARG A 59 0.46 20.23 -6.80
CA ARG A 59 0.15 21.18 -7.87
C ARG A 59 0.85 20.86 -9.18
N ASP A 60 2.11 20.44 -9.12
CA ASP A 60 2.89 20.08 -10.31
C ASP A 60 2.39 18.75 -10.90
N PHE A 61 2.01 17.79 -10.08
CA PHE A 61 1.34 16.56 -10.52
C PHE A 61 0.04 16.89 -11.27
N ILE A 62 -0.80 17.72 -10.72
CA ILE A 62 -2.08 18.18 -11.31
C ILE A 62 -1.88 18.80 -12.70
N LYS A 63 -0.84 19.61 -12.89
CA LYS A 63 -0.55 20.25 -14.17
C LYS A 63 -0.26 19.25 -15.29
N THR A 64 0.37 18.15 -14.96
CA THR A 64 0.77 17.09 -15.89
C THR A 64 -0.28 15.99 -16.04
N HIS A 65 -1.19 15.85 -15.05
CA HIS A 65 -2.24 14.82 -14.98
C HIS A 65 -3.65 15.43 -15.04
N ARG A 66 -3.90 16.22 -16.07
CA ARG A 66 -5.17 16.99 -16.22
C ARG A 66 -6.40 16.11 -16.44
N GLN A 67 -6.20 14.89 -16.97
CA GLN A 67 -7.29 13.97 -17.30
C GLN A 67 -7.71 13.09 -16.10
N GLU A 68 -6.90 13.05 -15.05
CA GLU A 68 -7.21 12.28 -13.85
C GLU A 68 -8.45 12.83 -13.16
N LYS A 69 -9.40 11.94 -12.87
CA LYS A 69 -10.65 12.31 -12.18
C LYS A 69 -10.45 12.44 -10.68
N VAL A 70 -9.51 11.70 -10.15
CA VAL A 70 -9.12 11.69 -8.75
C VAL A 70 -7.62 11.97 -8.66
N ILE A 71 -7.23 12.89 -7.82
CA ILE A 71 -5.82 13.12 -7.49
C ILE A 71 -5.52 12.34 -6.22
N TRP A 72 -4.61 11.41 -6.30
CA TRP A 72 -4.23 10.61 -5.15
C TRP A 72 -2.72 10.38 -5.10
N GLY A 73 -2.23 9.94 -3.95
CA GLY A 73 -0.83 9.67 -3.75
C GLY A 73 -0.52 9.32 -2.31
N SER A 74 0.76 9.18 -2.00
CA SER A 74 1.18 8.75 -0.67
C SER A 74 2.47 9.42 -0.21
N GLY A 75 2.77 9.22 1.08
CA GLY A 75 4.06 9.56 1.65
C GLY A 75 4.08 10.88 2.45
N TYR A 76 2.94 11.45 2.84
CA TYR A 76 2.99 12.55 3.79
C TYR A 76 3.29 12.04 5.20
N ASP A 77 4.01 12.83 5.98
CA ASP A 77 4.33 12.57 7.38
C ASP A 77 3.38 13.37 8.27
N ASN A 78 2.68 12.67 9.17
CA ASN A 78 1.78 13.28 10.15
C ASN A 78 2.49 14.31 11.05
N GLY A 79 3.77 14.09 11.35
CA GLY A 79 4.59 14.95 12.21
C GLY A 79 4.92 16.34 11.63
N ILE A 80 4.63 16.57 10.34
CA ILE A 80 4.87 17.87 9.69
C ILE A 80 3.73 18.87 10.00
N PHE A 81 2.56 18.36 10.38
CA PHE A 81 1.41 19.22 10.67
C PHE A 81 1.41 19.67 12.14
N ASP A 82 0.71 20.76 12.40
CA ASP A 82 0.42 21.18 13.76
C ASP A 82 -0.60 20.23 14.44
N SER A 83 -1.00 20.54 15.66
CA SER A 83 -1.97 19.75 16.43
C SER A 83 -3.33 19.56 15.78
N THR A 84 -3.69 20.36 14.78
CA THR A 84 -4.91 20.21 13.99
C THR A 84 -4.78 19.10 12.95
N GLY A 85 -3.56 18.71 12.59
CA GLY A 85 -3.24 17.73 11.58
C GLY A 85 -3.52 18.20 10.15
N PRO A 86 -3.52 17.27 9.19
CA PRO A 86 -3.87 17.57 7.82
C PRO A 86 -5.33 17.99 7.67
N THR A 87 -5.56 19.12 6.97
CA THR A 87 -6.91 19.68 6.82
C THR A 87 -7.34 19.84 5.37
N THR A 88 -8.66 19.78 5.11
CA THR A 88 -9.24 20.03 3.77
C THR A 88 -8.73 21.34 3.19
N ARG A 89 -8.64 22.41 4.00
CA ARG A 89 -8.22 23.74 3.56
C ARG A 89 -6.87 23.79 2.89
N LEU A 90 -5.94 22.92 3.30
CA LEU A 90 -4.60 22.87 2.74
C LEU A 90 -4.63 22.31 1.32
N LEU A 91 -5.44 21.25 1.07
CA LEU A 91 -5.62 20.67 -0.24
C LEU A 91 -6.56 21.48 -1.14
N ASP A 92 -7.63 22.08 -0.60
CA ASP A 92 -8.57 22.92 -1.35
C ASP A 92 -7.89 24.15 -1.97
N ARG A 93 -6.77 24.62 -1.40
CA ARG A 93 -5.94 25.70 -2.00
C ARG A 93 -5.17 25.23 -3.24
N VAL A 94 -5.06 23.93 -3.45
CA VAL A 94 -4.35 23.34 -4.59
C VAL A 94 -5.34 22.81 -5.61
N GLU A 95 -6.37 22.08 -5.15
CA GLU A 95 -7.40 21.48 -5.98
C GLU A 95 -8.71 21.34 -5.19
N LYS A 96 -9.77 22.02 -5.63
CA LYS A 96 -11.07 21.98 -4.96
C LYS A 96 -12.19 21.38 -5.81
N GLU A 97 -11.98 21.26 -7.11
CA GLU A 97 -13.00 20.76 -8.04
C GLU A 97 -12.95 19.24 -8.16
N ARG A 98 -11.76 18.66 -8.12
CA ARG A 98 -11.53 17.21 -8.14
C ARG A 98 -11.24 16.70 -6.73
N PRO A 99 -11.64 15.45 -6.42
CA PRO A 99 -11.25 14.83 -5.17
C PRO A 99 -9.74 14.64 -5.08
N VAL A 100 -9.19 14.93 -3.90
CA VAL A 100 -7.77 14.72 -3.57
C VAL A 100 -7.71 13.82 -2.34
N VAL A 101 -6.96 12.71 -2.44
CA VAL A 101 -6.76 11.73 -1.37
C VAL A 101 -5.27 11.45 -1.23
N MET A 102 -4.66 11.84 -0.14
CA MET A 102 -3.28 11.54 0.18
C MET A 102 -3.22 10.48 1.29
N ILE A 103 -2.34 9.50 1.15
CA ILE A 103 -2.10 8.41 2.09
C ILE A 103 -0.85 8.78 2.90
N ALA A 104 -0.90 8.62 4.21
CA ALA A 104 0.27 8.83 5.06
C ALA A 104 1.38 7.81 4.77
N SER A 105 2.61 8.16 5.11
CA SER A 105 3.77 7.28 4.93
C SER A 105 3.70 5.99 5.76
N ASP A 106 3.00 6.03 6.89
CA ASP A 106 2.73 4.90 7.77
C ASP A 106 1.54 4.05 7.34
N HIS A 107 0.73 4.53 6.36
CA HIS A 107 -0.51 3.92 5.88
C HIS A 107 -1.66 3.87 6.90
N HIS A 108 -1.54 4.54 8.04
CA HIS A 108 -2.55 4.56 9.11
C HIS A 108 -3.45 5.79 9.08
N SER A 109 -3.27 6.69 8.13
CA SER A 109 -4.18 7.83 7.94
C SER A 109 -4.29 8.30 6.49
N ARG A 110 -5.37 9.04 6.20
CA ARG A 110 -5.63 9.66 4.91
C ARG A 110 -6.02 11.11 5.07
N TRP A 111 -5.53 11.92 4.15
CA TRP A 111 -5.79 13.35 4.07
C TRP A 111 -6.62 13.65 2.83
N LEU A 112 -7.84 14.13 3.03
CA LEU A 112 -8.84 14.39 2.02
C LEU A 112 -9.09 15.89 1.87
N ASN A 113 -9.34 16.34 0.62
CA ASN A 113 -9.92 17.67 0.40
C ASN A 113 -11.45 17.65 0.60
N THR A 114 -12.07 18.81 0.55
CA THR A 114 -13.53 18.93 0.72
C THR A 114 -14.30 18.09 -0.29
N LYS A 115 -13.86 18.06 -1.55
CA LYS A 115 -14.51 17.29 -2.61
C LYS A 115 -14.44 15.77 -2.37
N ALA A 116 -13.32 15.29 -1.84
CA ALA A 116 -13.17 13.89 -1.48
C ALA A 116 -14.04 13.50 -0.28
N LEU A 117 -14.17 14.37 0.75
CA LEU A 117 -15.09 14.13 1.86
C LEU A 117 -16.55 14.01 1.40
N GLU A 118 -16.99 14.92 0.52
CA GLU A 118 -18.34 14.87 -0.07
C GLU A 118 -18.61 13.53 -0.78
N LEU A 119 -17.68 13.11 -1.65
CA LEU A 119 -17.81 11.86 -2.41
C LEU A 119 -17.70 10.61 -1.52
N ALA A 120 -16.93 10.68 -0.43
CA ALA A 120 -16.87 9.64 0.59
C ALA A 120 -18.18 9.52 1.38
N GLY A 121 -19.06 10.53 1.30
CA GLY A 121 -20.31 10.59 2.04
C GLY A 121 -20.10 10.95 3.52
N ILE A 122 -19.01 11.67 3.84
CA ILE A 122 -18.70 12.10 5.18
C ILE A 122 -19.33 13.48 5.42
N THR A 123 -20.19 13.53 6.42
CA THR A 123 -20.83 14.77 6.91
C THR A 123 -20.38 15.08 8.34
N ASP A 124 -20.87 16.22 8.86
CA ASP A 124 -20.59 16.60 10.25
C ASP A 124 -21.25 15.60 11.26
N GLU A 125 -22.30 14.88 10.85
CA GLU A 125 -23.02 13.89 11.64
C GLU A 125 -22.54 12.45 11.44
N THR A 126 -21.66 12.17 10.48
CA THR A 126 -21.16 10.82 10.22
C THR A 126 -20.43 10.30 11.47
N PRO A 127 -20.85 9.18 12.08
CA PRO A 127 -20.20 8.68 13.28
C PRO A 127 -18.82 8.11 12.96
N ASN A 128 -17.94 8.12 13.96
CA ASN A 128 -16.70 7.35 13.86
C ASN A 128 -17.02 5.86 13.71
N PRO A 129 -16.35 5.14 12.82
CA PRO A 129 -16.45 3.69 12.77
C PRO A 129 -15.76 3.06 14.00
N ALA A 130 -16.08 1.79 14.27
CA ALA A 130 -15.31 1.04 15.25
C ALA A 130 -13.82 1.00 14.82
N ASN A 131 -12.92 1.24 15.75
CA ASN A 131 -11.47 1.28 15.53
C ASN A 131 -11.03 2.31 14.47
N GLY A 132 -11.70 3.47 14.36
CA GLY A 132 -11.32 4.53 13.45
C GLY A 132 -11.84 5.90 13.85
N GLU A 133 -11.18 6.96 13.40
CA GLU A 133 -11.50 8.33 13.74
C GLU A 133 -11.64 9.21 12.50
N ILE A 134 -12.77 9.90 12.38
CA ILE A 134 -12.93 11.07 11.52
C ILE A 134 -12.56 12.28 12.38
N VAL A 135 -11.36 12.81 12.19
CA VAL A 135 -10.87 13.96 12.98
C VAL A 135 -11.71 15.18 12.69
N ARG A 136 -12.11 15.89 13.78
CA ARG A 136 -13.01 17.04 13.69
C ARG A 136 -12.44 18.28 14.35
N TYR A 137 -12.82 19.42 13.82
CA TYR A 137 -12.61 20.70 14.50
C TYR A 137 -13.49 20.80 15.76
N PRO A 138 -13.20 21.72 16.70
CA PRO A 138 -14.03 21.95 17.89
C PRO A 138 -15.50 22.28 17.59
N ASN A 139 -15.81 22.76 16.39
CA ASN A 139 -17.18 23.01 15.94
C ASN A 139 -17.88 21.79 15.31
N GLY A 140 -17.29 20.61 15.40
CA GLY A 140 -17.83 19.33 14.91
C GLY A 140 -17.58 19.03 13.44
N LYS A 141 -17.07 20.00 12.64
CA LYS A 141 -16.81 19.78 11.21
C LYS A 141 -15.62 18.85 10.98
N ALA A 142 -15.75 17.93 10.03
CA ALA A 142 -14.65 17.06 9.64
C ALA A 142 -13.47 17.86 9.08
N THR A 143 -12.27 17.55 9.57
CA THR A 143 -11.03 18.22 9.12
C THR A 143 -10.56 17.77 7.75
N GLY A 144 -10.90 16.54 7.33
CA GLY A 144 -10.35 15.84 6.18
C GLY A 144 -9.31 14.80 6.56
N TRP A 145 -9.00 14.65 7.83
CA TRP A 145 -8.07 13.65 8.34
C TRP A 145 -8.85 12.42 8.83
N LEU A 146 -8.61 11.28 8.20
CA LEU A 146 -9.22 9.99 8.53
C LEU A 146 -8.14 9.06 9.08
N LYS A 147 -8.39 8.41 10.20
CA LYS A 147 -7.46 7.48 10.84
C LYS A 147 -8.07 6.08 10.89
N GLU A 148 -7.21 5.08 10.77
CA GLU A 148 -7.52 3.65 10.89
C GLU A 148 -8.75 3.26 10.04
N ALA A 149 -9.74 2.56 10.61
CA ALA A 149 -10.94 2.12 9.90
C ALA A 149 -11.75 3.25 9.25
N ALA A 150 -11.56 4.52 9.67
CA ALA A 150 -12.21 5.64 8.99
C ALA A 150 -11.65 5.86 7.57
N MET A 151 -10.47 5.36 7.26
CA MET A 151 -9.89 5.41 5.91
C MET A 151 -10.75 4.71 4.86
N ASP A 152 -11.53 3.70 5.27
CA ASP A 152 -12.39 2.91 4.37
C ASP A 152 -13.46 3.77 3.68
N PHE A 153 -13.91 4.85 4.30
CA PHE A 153 -14.83 5.80 3.64
C PHE A 153 -14.26 6.32 2.33
N SER A 154 -12.95 6.50 2.24
CA SER A 154 -12.28 7.03 1.04
C SER A 154 -12.13 6.02 -0.10
N ALA A 155 -12.37 4.72 0.16
CA ALA A 155 -12.32 3.69 -0.89
C ALA A 155 -13.31 3.97 -2.03
N LYS A 156 -14.44 4.63 -1.72
CA LYS A 156 -15.45 5.02 -2.73
C LYS A 156 -14.95 6.11 -3.68
N VAL A 157 -13.95 6.87 -3.26
CA VAL A 157 -13.40 8.00 -4.01
C VAL A 157 -12.29 7.57 -4.94
N LEU A 158 -11.49 6.59 -4.51
CA LEU A 158 -10.34 6.11 -5.28
C LEU A 158 -10.80 5.32 -6.51
N GLU A 159 -10.14 5.55 -7.64
CA GLU A 159 -10.37 4.76 -8.83
C GLU A 159 -9.93 3.30 -8.60
N LYS A 160 -10.71 2.37 -9.15
CA LYS A 160 -10.33 0.96 -9.12
C LYS A 160 -9.19 0.72 -10.11
N LEU A 161 -8.14 0.08 -9.64
CA LEU A 161 -7.07 -0.42 -10.47
C LEU A 161 -7.45 -1.82 -11.00
N ASP A 162 -7.11 -2.09 -12.24
CA ASP A 162 -7.27 -3.44 -12.81
C ASP A 162 -5.98 -4.28 -12.64
N TYR A 163 -6.04 -5.55 -12.99
CA TYR A 163 -4.89 -6.44 -12.90
C TYR A 163 -3.68 -6.00 -13.73
N LYS A 164 -3.88 -5.22 -14.82
CA LYS A 164 -2.77 -4.69 -15.63
C LYS A 164 -2.07 -3.55 -14.94
N ASP A 165 -2.79 -2.77 -14.17
CA ASP A 165 -2.22 -1.70 -13.36
C ASP A 165 -1.41 -2.28 -12.22
N TYR A 166 -1.94 -3.31 -11.55
CA TYR A 166 -1.15 -4.05 -10.55
C TYR A 166 0.07 -4.72 -11.16
N ALA A 167 -0.02 -5.27 -12.37
CA ALA A 167 1.14 -5.81 -13.06
C ALA A 167 2.23 -4.75 -13.33
N LYS A 168 1.85 -3.49 -13.65
CA LYS A 168 2.82 -2.38 -13.77
C LYS A 168 3.50 -2.08 -12.43
N SER A 169 2.71 -2.08 -11.35
CA SER A 169 3.20 -1.85 -9.99
C SER A 169 4.19 -2.94 -9.56
N VAL A 170 3.83 -4.20 -9.73
CA VAL A 170 4.71 -5.35 -9.45
C VAL A 170 6.01 -5.27 -10.25
N ARG A 171 5.94 -4.91 -11.54
CA ARG A 171 7.15 -4.73 -12.35
C ARG A 171 8.05 -3.61 -11.84
N ARG A 172 7.47 -2.52 -11.38
CA ARG A 172 8.23 -1.41 -10.80
C ARG A 172 8.92 -1.84 -9.51
N TYR A 173 8.20 -2.53 -8.63
CA TYR A 173 8.80 -3.09 -7.41
C TYR A 173 9.93 -4.07 -7.74
N GLN A 174 9.68 -5.02 -8.65
CA GLN A 174 10.67 -6.03 -9.06
C GLN A 174 11.97 -5.37 -9.55
N GLN A 175 11.90 -4.27 -10.30
CA GLN A 175 13.07 -3.52 -10.72
C GLN A 175 13.85 -2.99 -9.50
N ILE A 176 13.18 -2.31 -8.58
CA ILE A 176 13.81 -1.77 -7.35
C ILE A 176 14.39 -2.90 -6.50
N ALA A 177 13.66 -4.00 -6.36
CA ALA A 177 14.09 -5.18 -5.60
C ALA A 177 15.41 -5.74 -6.16
N PHE A 178 15.50 -5.93 -7.47
CA PHE A 178 16.71 -6.47 -8.10
C PHE A 178 17.90 -5.52 -8.04
N GLU A 179 17.69 -4.20 -8.13
CA GLU A 179 18.73 -3.19 -7.91
C GLU A 179 19.33 -3.28 -6.50
N ASN A 180 18.58 -3.83 -5.53
CA ASN A 180 18.97 -4.03 -4.13
C ASN A 180 19.25 -5.50 -3.76
N GLY A 181 19.31 -6.41 -4.74
CA GLY A 181 19.63 -7.83 -4.53
C GLY A 181 18.50 -8.66 -3.93
N VAL A 182 17.27 -8.12 -3.83
CA VAL A 182 16.08 -8.85 -3.36
C VAL A 182 15.50 -9.65 -4.53
N THR A 183 15.36 -10.97 -4.35
CA THR A 183 14.86 -11.90 -5.38
C THR A 183 13.61 -12.67 -4.96
N MET A 184 13.27 -12.60 -3.70
CA MET A 184 12.07 -13.22 -3.12
C MET A 184 11.39 -12.23 -2.20
N ALA A 185 10.06 -12.30 -2.10
CA ALA A 185 9.32 -11.48 -1.16
C ALA A 185 8.05 -12.18 -0.66
N PHE A 186 7.66 -11.82 0.57
CA PHE A 186 6.33 -12.08 1.10
C PHE A 186 5.51 -10.80 1.04
N GLU A 187 4.36 -10.84 0.38
CA GLU A 187 3.39 -9.76 0.36
C GLU A 187 2.11 -10.16 1.08
N PRO A 188 1.83 -9.63 2.27
CA PRO A 188 0.49 -9.67 2.83
C PRO A 188 -0.38 -8.69 2.02
N LEU A 189 -1.35 -9.21 1.29
CA LEU A 189 -2.31 -8.38 0.54
C LEU A 189 -3.12 -7.54 1.53
N TYR A 190 -2.91 -6.25 1.49
CA TYR A 190 -3.61 -5.29 2.36
C TYR A 190 -3.92 -4.02 1.60
N ASP A 191 -5.17 -3.61 1.62
CA ASP A 191 -5.63 -2.29 1.17
C ASP A 191 -7.13 -2.15 1.50
N CYS A 192 -7.57 -0.96 1.82
CA CYS A 192 -8.98 -0.63 2.04
C CYS A 192 -9.91 -0.95 0.86
N ARG A 193 -9.37 -1.06 -0.35
CA ARG A 193 -10.13 -1.44 -1.56
C ARG A 193 -10.47 -2.91 -1.59
N ARG A 194 -9.73 -3.75 -0.82
CA ARG A 194 -9.91 -5.21 -0.74
C ARG A 194 -9.97 -5.91 -2.09
N ASP A 195 -9.22 -5.39 -3.06
CA ASP A 195 -9.17 -5.86 -4.44
C ASP A 195 -8.13 -6.98 -4.64
N TYR A 196 -8.08 -7.92 -3.69
CA TYR A 196 -7.05 -8.98 -3.62
C TYR A 196 -7.03 -9.88 -4.85
N ALA A 197 -8.19 -10.15 -5.44
CA ALA A 197 -8.29 -10.93 -6.67
C ALA A 197 -7.61 -10.21 -7.86
N GLU A 198 -7.81 -8.90 -8.01
CA GLU A 198 -7.17 -8.09 -9.06
C GLU A 198 -5.66 -8.01 -8.86
N ARG A 199 -5.20 -7.90 -7.61
CA ARG A 199 -3.77 -7.90 -7.27
C ARG A 199 -3.13 -9.24 -7.63
N ALA A 200 -3.74 -10.36 -7.21
CA ALA A 200 -3.28 -11.69 -7.55
C ALA A 200 -3.28 -11.94 -9.08
N ALA A 201 -4.31 -11.46 -9.78
CA ALA A 201 -4.39 -11.53 -11.24
C ALA A 201 -3.28 -10.72 -11.92
N GLY A 202 -2.82 -9.62 -11.32
CA GLY A 202 -1.67 -8.84 -11.78
C GLY A 202 -0.36 -9.65 -11.74
N TYR A 203 -0.13 -10.39 -10.66
CA TYR A 203 1.00 -11.33 -10.57
C TYR A 203 0.89 -12.45 -11.60
N LYS A 204 -0.26 -13.11 -11.66
CA LYS A 204 -0.52 -14.17 -12.64
C LYS A 204 -0.27 -13.69 -14.07
N TYR A 205 -0.74 -12.49 -14.41
CA TYR A 205 -0.55 -11.90 -15.73
C TYR A 205 0.93 -11.76 -16.10
N LEU A 206 1.81 -11.47 -15.14
CA LEU A 206 3.26 -11.41 -15.36
C LEU A 206 3.88 -12.79 -15.41
N ASP A 207 3.48 -13.71 -14.54
CA ASP A 207 4.00 -15.06 -14.46
C ASP A 207 3.71 -15.85 -15.76
N ASP A 208 2.46 -15.86 -16.23
CA ASP A 208 2.03 -16.48 -17.49
C ASP A 208 2.84 -15.99 -18.72
N ARG A 209 3.52 -14.85 -18.61
CA ARG A 209 4.32 -14.22 -19.67
C ARG A 209 5.82 -14.34 -19.44
N GLY A 210 6.23 -15.06 -18.40
CA GLY A 210 7.64 -15.15 -17.98
C GLY A 210 8.26 -13.80 -17.60
N LYS A 211 7.44 -12.84 -17.12
CA LYS A 211 7.86 -11.49 -16.72
C LYS A 211 7.92 -11.29 -15.22
N LEU A 212 7.36 -12.19 -14.44
CA LEU A 212 7.58 -12.26 -13.00
C LEU A 212 8.85 -13.08 -12.77
N LEU A 213 9.94 -12.42 -12.42
CA LEU A 213 11.26 -13.03 -12.26
C LEU A 213 11.67 -13.21 -10.80
N MET A 214 10.93 -12.59 -9.88
CA MET A 214 11.10 -12.79 -8.44
C MET A 214 10.07 -13.80 -7.93
N THR A 215 10.43 -14.55 -6.89
CA THR A 215 9.47 -15.44 -6.22
C THR A 215 8.65 -14.64 -5.20
N VAL A 216 7.33 -14.72 -5.29
CA VAL A 216 6.43 -13.99 -4.38
C VAL A 216 5.48 -14.97 -3.69
N THR A 217 5.42 -14.86 -2.37
CA THR A 217 4.41 -15.53 -1.57
C THR A 217 3.40 -14.50 -1.09
N LEU A 218 2.13 -14.72 -1.39
CA LEU A 218 1.03 -13.85 -0.96
C LEU A 218 0.42 -14.34 0.35
N GLY A 219 0.00 -13.39 1.18
CA GLY A 219 -0.84 -13.60 2.35
C GLY A 219 -2.18 -12.91 2.16
N TYR A 220 -3.30 -13.60 2.41
CA TYR A 220 -4.62 -13.00 2.42
C TYR A 220 -4.86 -12.29 3.76
N SER A 221 -5.29 -11.04 3.76
CA SER A 221 -5.57 -10.29 4.98
C SER A 221 -7.02 -10.42 5.39
N VAL A 222 -7.22 -10.66 6.68
CA VAL A 222 -8.54 -10.70 7.37
C VAL A 222 -8.48 -9.70 8.51
N GLU A 223 -9.48 -8.84 8.61
CA GLU A 223 -9.58 -7.81 9.63
C GLU A 223 -10.68 -8.15 10.65
N GLY A 224 -10.64 -7.48 11.81
CA GLY A 224 -11.69 -7.62 12.81
C GLY A 224 -13.05 -7.18 12.26
N GLY A 225 -14.03 -8.08 12.36
CA GLY A 225 -15.38 -7.84 11.86
C GLY A 225 -15.68 -8.46 10.48
N ASP A 226 -14.67 -9.00 9.81
CA ASP A 226 -14.88 -9.73 8.55
C ASP A 226 -15.63 -11.03 8.79
N ASP A 227 -16.49 -11.42 7.83
CA ASP A 227 -17.01 -12.77 7.77
C ASP A 227 -15.92 -13.75 7.32
N PHE A 228 -15.41 -14.53 8.26
CA PHE A 228 -14.31 -15.45 8.02
C PHE A 228 -14.60 -16.48 6.92
N ASN A 229 -15.85 -16.94 6.77
CA ASN A 229 -16.19 -17.91 5.73
C ASN A 229 -16.13 -17.29 4.35
N SER A 230 -16.62 -16.07 4.18
CA SER A 230 -16.50 -15.32 2.92
C SER A 230 -15.03 -15.04 2.59
N CYS A 231 -14.23 -14.64 3.56
CA CYS A 231 -12.77 -14.43 3.37
C CYS A 231 -12.07 -15.73 2.97
N LEU A 232 -12.43 -16.86 3.59
CA LEU A 232 -11.86 -18.16 3.27
C LEU A 232 -12.21 -18.60 1.85
N GLU A 233 -13.47 -18.41 1.43
CA GLU A 233 -13.92 -18.71 0.06
C GLU A 233 -13.14 -17.89 -0.97
N ASP A 234 -13.04 -16.58 -0.76
CA ASP A 234 -12.29 -15.69 -1.65
C ASP A 234 -10.80 -16.06 -1.71
N MET A 235 -10.17 -16.30 -0.54
CA MET A 235 -8.80 -16.79 -0.46
C MET A 235 -8.58 -18.08 -1.25
N LEU A 236 -9.49 -19.05 -1.13
CA LEU A 236 -9.38 -20.34 -1.85
C LEU A 236 -9.55 -20.15 -3.36
N ASN A 237 -10.44 -19.26 -3.80
CA ASN A 237 -10.61 -18.91 -5.20
C ASN A 237 -9.35 -18.26 -5.78
N ILE A 238 -8.75 -17.31 -5.07
CA ILE A 238 -7.49 -16.69 -5.47
C ILE A 238 -6.36 -17.74 -5.51
N LYS A 239 -6.23 -18.57 -4.48
CA LYS A 239 -5.23 -19.65 -4.43
C LYS A 239 -5.35 -20.56 -5.63
N LYS A 240 -6.57 -21.00 -5.96
CA LYS A 240 -6.84 -21.83 -7.13
C LYS A 240 -6.45 -21.16 -8.45
N SER A 241 -6.69 -19.85 -8.57
CA SER A 241 -6.31 -19.09 -9.77
C SER A 241 -4.81 -19.06 -10.03
N LEU A 242 -3.99 -19.23 -8.96
CA LEU A 242 -2.54 -19.20 -9.01
C LEU A 242 -1.89 -20.61 -9.08
N GLU A 243 -2.69 -21.67 -9.15
CA GLU A 243 -2.22 -23.07 -8.98
C GLU A 243 -1.12 -23.48 -9.99
N ASN A 244 -1.12 -22.90 -11.20
CA ASN A 244 -0.14 -23.19 -12.25
C ASN A 244 0.96 -22.12 -12.39
N CYS A 245 1.01 -21.14 -11.49
CA CYS A 245 2.05 -20.13 -11.49
C CYS A 245 3.36 -20.71 -10.95
N GLN A 246 4.48 -20.25 -11.52
CA GLN A 246 5.83 -20.70 -11.13
C GLN A 246 6.43 -19.82 -10.01
N ASN A 247 6.18 -18.53 -10.07
CA ASN A 247 6.85 -17.55 -9.23
C ASN A 247 5.91 -16.83 -8.26
N VAL A 248 4.62 -17.16 -8.24
CA VAL A 248 3.68 -16.61 -7.27
C VAL A 248 2.77 -17.68 -6.70
N SER A 249 2.52 -17.61 -5.39
CA SER A 249 1.60 -18.52 -4.70
C SER A 249 0.91 -17.77 -3.55
N LEU A 250 -0.30 -18.21 -3.18
CA LEU A 250 -1.00 -17.75 -1.98
C LEU A 250 -0.99 -18.87 -0.94
N THR A 251 -0.28 -18.68 0.17
CA THR A 251 -0.09 -19.72 1.18
C THR A 251 -0.34 -19.28 2.60
N ASN A 252 -0.43 -17.98 2.84
CA ASN A 252 -0.47 -17.40 4.17
C ASN A 252 -1.76 -16.62 4.42
N LEU A 253 -2.13 -16.54 5.70
CA LEU A 253 -3.17 -15.66 6.21
C LEU A 253 -2.52 -14.56 7.05
N LYS A 254 -2.89 -13.32 6.84
CA LYS A 254 -2.53 -12.17 7.67
C LYS A 254 -3.70 -11.82 8.58
N LEU A 255 -3.48 -11.75 9.87
CA LEU A 255 -4.44 -11.28 10.86
C LEU A 255 -3.91 -10.03 11.55
N PHE A 256 -4.77 -9.05 11.74
CA PHE A 256 -4.47 -7.87 12.55
C PHE A 256 -4.94 -8.14 13.97
N VAL A 257 -4.02 -8.15 14.93
CA VAL A 257 -4.31 -8.42 16.35
C VAL A 257 -4.59 -7.11 17.08
N ASP A 258 -3.85 -6.06 16.71
CA ASP A 258 -3.95 -4.71 17.25
C ASP A 258 -3.50 -3.70 16.18
N GLY A 259 -3.32 -2.43 16.58
CA GLY A 259 -2.84 -1.35 15.73
C GLY A 259 -1.35 -1.07 15.88
N VAL A 260 -0.98 0.22 15.84
CA VAL A 260 0.41 0.70 15.88
C VAL A 260 0.61 1.74 16.99
N ILE A 261 1.84 1.82 17.50
CA ILE A 261 2.20 2.70 18.62
C ILE A 261 2.01 4.17 18.23
N GLU A 262 2.41 4.54 17.04
CA GLU A 262 2.41 5.93 16.54
C GLU A 262 0.99 6.53 16.45
N CYS A 263 -0.02 5.69 16.30
CA CYS A 263 -1.43 6.11 16.25
C CYS A 263 -2.19 5.86 17.56
N HIS A 264 -1.52 5.39 18.62
CA HIS A 264 -2.13 4.99 19.91
C HIS A 264 -3.19 3.87 19.76
N THR A 265 -3.00 2.98 18.78
CA THR A 265 -3.92 1.88 18.48
C THR A 265 -3.35 0.50 18.79
N ALA A 266 -2.05 0.42 19.12
CA ALA A 266 -1.44 -0.82 19.63
C ALA A 266 -1.95 -1.12 21.04
N TYR A 267 -2.22 -2.40 21.31
CA TYR A 267 -2.63 -2.86 22.65
C TYR A 267 -1.37 -3.00 23.53
N LEU A 268 -1.16 -2.02 24.41
CA LEU A 268 -0.03 -1.99 25.35
C LEU A 268 -0.45 -2.53 26.73
N ARG A 269 0.52 -3.00 27.49
CA ARG A 269 0.32 -3.43 28.86
C ARG A 269 0.03 -2.26 29.79
N ASP A 270 0.73 -1.16 29.59
CA ASP A 270 0.62 0.09 30.34
C ASP A 270 0.06 1.15 29.39
N ASP A 271 -0.63 2.15 29.93
CA ASP A 271 -1.19 3.27 29.15
C ASP A 271 -0.09 4.02 28.40
N TYR A 272 -0.45 4.66 27.30
CA TYR A 272 0.44 5.57 26.60
C TYR A 272 0.81 6.75 27.51
N SER A 273 2.07 7.12 27.54
CA SER A 273 2.58 8.19 28.43
C SER A 273 1.99 9.57 28.13
N ASP A 274 1.56 9.79 26.88
CA ASP A 274 0.99 11.02 26.35
C ASP A 274 -0.55 10.96 26.15
N SER A 275 -1.15 9.80 26.39
CA SER A 275 -2.60 9.58 26.31
C SER A 275 -3.02 8.52 27.34
N PRO A 276 -2.99 8.85 28.64
CA PRO A 276 -3.39 7.92 29.68
C PRO A 276 -4.91 7.76 29.72
N GLY A 277 -5.39 6.49 29.71
CA GLY A 277 -6.81 6.10 29.83
C GLY A 277 -7.43 5.60 28.56
#